data_09a9c6e0c754ec8f8db62589cadabc71
#
_entry.id   09a9c6e0c754ec8f8db62589cadabc71
#
_cell.length_a   1.000
_cell.length_b   1.000
_cell.length_c   1.000
_cell.angle_alpha   90.00
_cell.angle_beta   90.00
_cell.angle_gamma   90.00
#
_symmetry.space_group_name_H-M   'P 1'
#
loop_
_entity.id
_entity.type
_entity.pdbx_description
1 polymer ?
#
loop_
_entity_poly.entity_id
_entity_poly.type
_entity_poly.pdbx_seq_one_letter_code
_entity_poly.pdbx_strand_id
1 'polypeptide(L)'
;RTRVLETIAAADSPAACVAADLKRIDLKQPLLVTTADHPLLTPAILDRFLELAPGDCDLAVALAPADVVAAAYPGAIRTFYKLGGKRYSGCNLFLARSAKVAAIAAYWRKLEQFRKQPLKLIWNVGPLAFLKTILGVMSAESAFAHLSRKAGGVIKHVELPIAEAAIDVDKPADMELAEKILAARV
;
A
#
# COMPACT_ATOMS: atom_id res chain seq x y z
N ARG A 1 9.81 -7.02 -23.43
CA ARG A 1 8.46 -7.61 -23.57
C ARG A 1 8.02 -8.11 -22.22
N THR A 2 6.96 -7.54 -21.66
CA THR A 2 6.33 -8.04 -20.43
C THR A 2 5.77 -9.44 -20.73
N ARG A 3 6.18 -10.44 -19.96
CA ARG A 3 5.69 -11.81 -20.12
C ARG A 3 4.61 -12.06 -19.07
N VAL A 4 3.36 -12.12 -19.48
CA VAL A 4 2.26 -12.62 -18.64
C VAL A 4 2.41 -14.14 -18.57
N LEU A 5 2.56 -14.66 -17.36
CA LEU A 5 2.69 -16.10 -17.10
C LEU A 5 1.32 -16.77 -16.91
N GLU A 6 0.44 -16.10 -16.18
CA GLU A 6 -0.91 -16.60 -15.87
C GLU A 6 -1.87 -15.43 -15.69
N THR A 7 -3.13 -15.62 -16.05
CA THR A 7 -4.26 -14.72 -15.77
C THR A 7 -5.26 -15.46 -14.88
N ILE A 8 -5.72 -14.81 -13.81
CA ILE A 8 -6.67 -15.39 -12.85
C ILE A 8 -7.93 -14.55 -12.81
N ALA A 9 -9.06 -15.19 -12.53
CA ALA A 9 -10.33 -14.49 -12.36
C ALA A 9 -10.24 -13.53 -11.17
N ALA A 10 -10.71 -12.29 -11.36
CA ALA A 10 -10.78 -11.30 -10.30
C ALA A 10 -11.76 -11.79 -9.20
N ALA A 11 -11.37 -11.59 -7.94
CA ALA A 11 -12.26 -11.75 -6.81
C ALA A 11 -12.98 -10.43 -6.49
N ASP A 12 -13.83 -10.43 -5.45
CA ASP A 12 -14.68 -9.28 -5.08
C ASP A 12 -13.91 -8.02 -4.63
N SER A 13 -12.63 -8.15 -4.30
CA SER A 13 -11.76 -7.04 -3.92
C SER A 13 -10.28 -7.36 -4.15
N PRO A 14 -9.39 -6.34 -4.23
CA PRO A 14 -7.94 -6.54 -4.33
C PRO A 14 -7.38 -7.44 -3.21
N ALA A 15 -7.81 -7.22 -1.96
CA ALA A 15 -7.39 -8.08 -0.85
C ALA A 15 -7.88 -9.52 -0.98
N ALA A 16 -9.08 -9.72 -1.57
CA ALA A 16 -9.60 -11.06 -1.84
C ALA A 16 -8.81 -11.76 -2.95
N CYS A 17 -8.41 -11.04 -4.01
CA CYS A 17 -7.52 -11.56 -5.06
C CYS A 17 -6.20 -12.03 -4.45
N VAL A 18 -5.52 -11.16 -3.72
CA VAL A 18 -4.23 -11.48 -3.08
C VAL A 18 -4.38 -12.68 -2.14
N ALA A 19 -5.44 -12.72 -1.31
CA ALA A 19 -5.67 -13.83 -0.37
C ALA A 19 -5.94 -15.17 -1.08
N ALA A 20 -6.58 -15.16 -2.26
CA ALA A 20 -6.80 -16.35 -3.06
C ALA A 20 -5.49 -16.84 -3.70
N ASP A 21 -4.70 -15.92 -4.24
CA ASP A 21 -3.46 -16.23 -4.95
C ASP A 21 -2.35 -16.71 -4.01
N LEU A 22 -2.25 -16.13 -2.82
CA LEU A 22 -1.30 -16.57 -1.79
C LEU A 22 -1.48 -18.03 -1.35
N LYS A 23 -2.65 -18.63 -1.59
CA LYS A 23 -2.88 -20.08 -1.36
C LYS A 23 -2.28 -20.96 -2.46
N ARG A 24 -2.02 -20.39 -3.64
CA ARG A 24 -1.53 -21.09 -4.83
C ARG A 24 -0.02 -20.87 -5.05
N ILE A 25 0.49 -19.75 -4.57
CA ILE A 25 1.88 -19.35 -4.76
C ILE A 25 2.74 -19.89 -3.61
N ASP A 26 3.80 -20.61 -3.94
CA ASP A 26 4.82 -21.01 -2.98
C ASP A 26 5.76 -19.81 -2.75
N LEU A 27 5.66 -19.19 -1.56
CA LEU A 27 6.49 -18.04 -1.16
C LEU A 27 7.94 -18.44 -0.80
N LYS A 28 8.58 -19.28 -1.61
CA LYS A 28 10.02 -19.54 -1.51
C LYS A 28 10.85 -18.29 -1.89
N GLN A 29 10.25 -17.40 -2.65
CA GLN A 29 10.81 -16.10 -3.02
C GLN A 29 9.85 -14.98 -2.64
N PRO A 30 10.36 -13.77 -2.37
CA PRO A 30 9.49 -12.63 -2.14
C PRO A 30 8.57 -12.36 -3.32
N LEU A 31 7.29 -12.09 -3.03
CA LEU A 31 6.28 -11.74 -4.02
C LEU A 31 6.02 -10.23 -3.98
N LEU A 32 6.29 -9.55 -5.08
CA LEU A 32 5.90 -8.16 -5.28
C LEU A 32 4.46 -8.11 -5.79
N VAL A 33 3.62 -7.33 -5.10
CA VAL A 33 2.22 -7.08 -5.47
C VAL A 33 2.04 -5.60 -5.76
N THR A 34 1.40 -5.27 -6.87
CA THR A 34 1.00 -3.90 -7.23
C THR A 34 -0.36 -3.92 -7.91
N THR A 35 -0.95 -2.74 -8.08
CA THR A 35 -2.22 -2.56 -8.79
C THR A 35 -1.98 -2.17 -10.26
N ALA A 36 -2.96 -2.44 -11.13
CA ALA A 36 -2.84 -2.16 -12.56
C ALA A 36 -3.13 -0.70 -12.95
N ASP A 37 -3.63 0.10 -12.01
CA ASP A 37 -3.98 1.52 -12.14
C ASP A 37 -2.79 2.47 -11.90
N HIS A 38 -1.56 1.99 -12.05
CA HIS A 38 -0.32 2.68 -11.71
C HIS A 38 0.55 2.98 -12.95
N PRO A 39 0.14 3.91 -13.84
CA PRO A 39 0.77 4.13 -15.15
C PRO A 39 2.18 4.72 -15.06
N LEU A 40 2.54 5.34 -13.93
CA LEU A 40 3.85 5.95 -13.71
C LEU A 40 4.87 5.00 -13.09
N LEU A 41 4.48 3.77 -12.78
CA LEU A 41 5.37 2.77 -12.19
C LEU A 41 6.49 2.41 -13.17
N THR A 42 7.73 2.51 -12.69
CA THR A 42 8.94 2.19 -13.46
C THR A 42 9.78 1.13 -12.75
N PRO A 43 10.67 0.43 -13.46
CA PRO A 43 11.64 -0.47 -12.81
C PRO A 43 12.45 0.23 -11.72
N ALA A 44 12.87 1.48 -11.93
CA ALA A 44 13.64 2.24 -10.93
C ALA A 44 12.84 2.47 -9.62
N ILE A 45 11.53 2.69 -9.70
CA ILE A 45 10.66 2.79 -8.51
C ILE A 45 10.61 1.45 -7.77
N LEU A 46 10.49 0.34 -8.51
CA LEU A 46 10.46 -1.01 -7.94
C LEU A 46 11.80 -1.35 -7.29
N ASP A 47 12.92 -1.12 -7.97
CA ASP A 47 14.26 -1.37 -7.45
C ASP A 47 14.48 -0.57 -6.16
N ARG A 48 14.10 0.71 -6.15
CA ARG A 48 14.24 1.54 -4.96
C ARG A 48 13.36 1.06 -3.79
N PHE A 49 12.15 0.59 -4.07
CA PHE A 49 11.30 -0.02 -3.05
C PHE A 49 11.93 -1.30 -2.49
N LEU A 50 12.44 -2.17 -3.36
CA LEU A 50 13.08 -3.43 -2.96
C LEU A 50 14.35 -3.19 -2.11
N GLU A 51 15.16 -2.19 -2.47
CA GLU A 51 16.35 -1.78 -1.69
C GLU A 51 15.98 -1.29 -0.27
N LEU A 52 14.91 -0.50 -0.15
CA LEU A 52 14.49 0.07 1.12
C LEU A 52 13.67 -0.89 1.97
N ALA A 53 13.12 -1.95 1.38
CA ALA A 53 12.23 -2.87 2.08
C ALA A 53 12.98 -3.72 3.13
N PRO A 54 12.62 -3.61 4.43
CA PRO A 54 13.30 -4.35 5.49
C PRO A 54 13.23 -5.87 5.28
N GLY A 55 14.33 -6.58 5.57
CA GLY A 55 14.39 -8.04 5.47
C GLY A 55 13.64 -8.76 6.59
N ASP A 56 13.42 -8.10 7.72
CA ASP A 56 12.85 -8.65 8.96
C ASP A 56 11.34 -8.38 9.10
N CYS A 57 10.60 -8.45 8.00
CA CYS A 57 9.14 -8.34 7.99
C CYS A 57 8.50 -9.42 7.11
N ASP A 58 7.25 -9.75 7.40
CA ASP A 58 6.43 -10.65 6.57
C ASP A 58 5.84 -9.89 5.37
N LEU A 59 5.49 -8.60 5.57
CA LEU A 59 4.97 -7.71 4.55
C LEU A 59 5.60 -6.32 4.67
N ALA A 60 6.21 -5.82 3.59
CA ALA A 60 6.58 -4.42 3.45
C ALA A 60 5.54 -3.66 2.61
N VAL A 61 5.21 -2.43 3.02
CA VAL A 61 4.19 -1.57 2.38
C VAL A 61 4.82 -0.22 2.05
N ALA A 62 4.81 0.18 0.78
CA ALA A 62 5.37 1.46 0.36
C ALA A 62 4.40 2.63 0.64
N LEU A 63 4.95 3.69 1.21
CA LEU A 63 4.26 4.96 1.49
C LEU A 63 5.10 6.12 0.97
N ALA A 64 4.51 7.02 0.20
CA ALA A 64 5.16 8.26 -0.22
C ALA A 64 4.85 9.40 0.76
N PRO A 65 5.87 10.16 1.24
CA PRO A 65 5.66 11.34 2.05
C PRO A 65 4.88 12.42 1.29
N ALA A 66 3.94 13.09 1.97
CA ALA A 66 3.07 14.08 1.33
C ALA A 66 3.82 15.33 0.85
N ASP A 67 4.89 15.70 1.53
CA ASP A 67 5.76 16.81 1.14
C ASP A 67 6.49 16.54 -0.17
N VAL A 68 6.95 15.29 -0.38
CA VAL A 68 7.57 14.87 -1.65
C VAL A 68 6.55 14.94 -2.80
N VAL A 69 5.33 14.44 -2.57
CA VAL A 69 4.27 14.48 -3.59
C VAL A 69 3.84 15.91 -3.89
N ALA A 70 3.65 16.75 -2.85
CA ALA A 70 3.24 18.14 -3.00
C ALA A 70 4.32 19.02 -3.66
N ALA A 71 5.59 18.73 -3.41
CA ALA A 71 6.70 19.45 -4.04
C ALA A 71 6.80 19.15 -5.56
N ALA A 72 6.62 17.87 -5.95
CA ALA A 72 6.68 17.45 -7.34
C ALA A 72 5.39 17.79 -8.11
N TYR A 73 4.23 17.62 -7.48
CA TYR A 73 2.91 17.75 -8.10
C TYR A 73 1.95 18.53 -7.18
N PRO A 74 2.07 19.88 -7.11
CA PRO A 74 1.27 20.71 -6.18
C PRO A 74 -0.25 20.62 -6.40
N GLY A 75 -0.69 20.23 -7.59
CA GLY A 75 -2.11 20.05 -7.94
C GLY A 75 -2.65 18.62 -7.74
N ALA A 76 -1.83 17.66 -7.31
CA ALA A 76 -2.27 16.28 -7.15
C ALA A 76 -3.21 16.12 -5.95
N ILE A 77 -4.43 15.65 -6.20
CA ILE A 77 -5.43 15.36 -5.15
C ILE A 77 -5.27 13.92 -4.72
N ARG A 78 -4.59 13.69 -3.58
CA ARG A 78 -4.32 12.36 -3.04
C ARG A 78 -4.90 12.20 -1.63
N THR A 79 -5.19 10.96 -1.27
CA THR A 79 -5.56 10.62 0.11
C THR A 79 -4.31 10.52 0.96
N PHE A 80 -4.20 11.36 2.00
CA PHE A 80 -3.07 11.34 2.92
C PHE A 80 -3.50 10.88 4.30
N TYR A 81 -2.78 9.91 4.83
CA TYR A 81 -2.91 9.43 6.21
C TYR A 81 -1.93 10.17 7.12
N LYS A 82 -2.41 10.70 8.25
CA LYS A 82 -1.57 11.41 9.21
C LYS A 82 -1.02 10.40 10.24
N LEU A 83 0.29 10.27 10.28
CA LEU A 83 1.00 9.35 11.17
C LEU A 83 2.19 10.09 11.82
N GLY A 84 2.13 10.33 13.14
CA GLY A 84 3.22 10.94 13.90
C GLY A 84 3.64 12.33 13.42
N GLY A 85 2.69 13.18 13.03
CA GLY A 85 2.97 14.52 12.53
C GLY A 85 3.33 14.59 11.04
N LYS A 86 3.71 13.48 10.42
CA LYS A 86 3.90 13.35 8.97
C LYS A 86 2.62 12.90 8.28
N ARG A 87 2.50 13.14 6.98
CA ARG A 87 1.41 12.66 6.13
C ARG A 87 1.97 11.78 5.02
N TYR A 88 1.27 10.69 4.72
CA TYR A 88 1.69 9.70 3.74
C TYR A 88 0.55 9.33 2.80
N SER A 89 0.86 9.08 1.53
CA SER A 89 -0.03 8.41 0.58
C SER A 89 0.45 6.98 0.33
N GLY A 90 -0.49 6.04 0.11
CA GLY A 90 -0.16 4.69 -0.33
C GLY A 90 0.43 4.70 -1.73
N CYS A 91 1.36 3.77 -1.99
CA CYS A 91 1.98 3.60 -3.32
C CYS A 91 1.48 2.35 -4.04
N ASN A 92 0.51 1.63 -3.48
CA ASN A 92 0.02 0.37 -4.03
C ASN A 92 1.15 -0.65 -4.36
N LEU A 93 2.24 -0.60 -3.57
CA LEU A 93 3.37 -1.51 -3.66
C LEU A 93 3.51 -2.28 -2.35
N PHE A 94 3.52 -3.60 -2.47
CA PHE A 94 3.58 -4.52 -1.34
C PHE A 94 4.59 -5.63 -1.63
N LEU A 95 5.45 -5.94 -0.67
CA LEU A 95 6.42 -7.03 -0.78
C LEU A 95 6.12 -8.09 0.28
N ALA A 96 5.58 -9.21 -0.16
CA ALA A 96 5.27 -10.39 0.66
C ALA A 96 6.50 -11.29 0.75
N ARG A 97 6.93 -11.65 1.98
CA ARG A 97 8.13 -12.45 2.22
C ARG A 97 7.87 -13.79 2.91
N SER A 98 6.68 -14.00 3.45
CA SER A 98 6.35 -15.23 4.17
C SER A 98 4.89 -15.64 4.03
N ALA A 99 4.59 -16.89 4.35
CA ALA A 99 3.22 -17.41 4.35
C ALA A 99 2.27 -16.69 5.33
N LYS A 100 2.80 -15.94 6.34
CA LYS A 100 1.98 -15.14 7.26
C LYS A 100 1.24 -14.00 6.56
N VAL A 101 1.67 -13.62 5.36
CA VAL A 101 0.95 -12.62 4.53
C VAL A 101 -0.48 -13.06 4.23
N ALA A 102 -0.78 -14.36 4.20
CA ALA A 102 -2.15 -14.85 4.06
C ALA A 102 -3.06 -14.41 5.23
N ALA A 103 -2.55 -14.43 6.47
CA ALA A 103 -3.26 -13.93 7.64
C ALA A 103 -3.43 -12.40 7.60
N ILE A 104 -2.40 -11.69 7.15
CA ILE A 104 -2.42 -10.23 6.97
C ILE A 104 -3.48 -9.86 5.92
N ALA A 105 -3.52 -10.53 4.77
CA ALA A 105 -4.51 -10.31 3.71
C ALA A 105 -5.94 -10.62 4.18
N ALA A 106 -6.13 -11.68 4.96
CA ALA A 106 -7.43 -12.02 5.56
C ALA A 106 -7.90 -10.93 6.55
N TYR A 107 -6.99 -10.39 7.36
CA TYR A 107 -7.28 -9.28 8.26
C TYR A 107 -7.64 -8.00 7.48
N TRP A 108 -6.88 -7.68 6.44
CA TRP A 108 -7.17 -6.53 5.56
C TRP A 108 -8.55 -6.64 4.90
N ARG A 109 -8.87 -7.82 4.33
CA ARG A 109 -10.20 -8.09 3.76
C ARG A 109 -11.32 -7.87 4.77
N LYS A 110 -11.11 -8.26 6.03
CA LYS A 110 -12.08 -8.00 7.10
C LYS A 110 -12.26 -6.50 7.34
N LEU A 111 -11.19 -5.70 7.33
CA LEU A 111 -11.28 -4.25 7.46
C LEU A 111 -11.99 -3.60 6.27
N GLU A 112 -11.73 -4.06 5.04
CA GLU A 112 -12.43 -3.57 3.83
C GLU A 112 -13.95 -3.77 3.94
N GLN A 113 -14.40 -4.92 4.42
CA GLN A 113 -15.84 -5.19 4.63
C GLN A 113 -16.48 -4.21 5.63
N PHE A 114 -15.71 -3.69 6.57
CA PHE A 114 -16.19 -2.75 7.59
C PHE A 114 -16.01 -1.28 7.20
N ARG A 115 -15.46 -0.95 6.02
CA ARG A 115 -15.21 0.46 5.63
C ARG A 115 -16.47 1.33 5.65
N LYS A 116 -17.67 0.74 5.40
CA LYS A 116 -18.98 1.41 5.49
C LYS A 116 -19.63 1.27 6.87
N GLN A 117 -18.97 0.66 7.85
CA GLN A 117 -19.47 0.40 9.19
C GLN A 117 -18.45 0.91 10.23
N PRO A 118 -18.40 2.24 10.47
CA PRO A 118 -17.32 2.88 11.22
C PRO A 118 -17.15 2.31 12.63
N LEU A 119 -18.22 1.97 13.32
CA LEU A 119 -18.14 1.36 14.66
C LEU A 119 -17.43 0.01 14.63
N LYS A 120 -17.74 -0.85 13.65
CA LYS A 120 -17.09 -2.15 13.51
C LYS A 120 -15.61 -1.99 13.12
N LEU A 121 -15.28 -1.00 12.27
CA LEU A 121 -13.91 -0.68 11.92
C LEU A 121 -13.11 -0.26 13.16
N ILE A 122 -13.65 0.69 13.96
CA ILE A 122 -13.03 1.16 15.20
C ILE A 122 -12.77 0.01 16.17
N TRP A 123 -13.75 -0.87 16.38
CA TRP A 123 -13.59 -2.03 17.26
C TRP A 123 -12.52 -3.01 16.76
N ASN A 124 -12.45 -3.28 15.46
CA ASN A 124 -11.47 -4.21 14.87
C ASN A 124 -10.05 -3.63 14.87
N VAL A 125 -9.89 -2.35 14.54
CA VAL A 125 -8.60 -1.65 14.63
C VAL A 125 -8.18 -1.46 16.10
N GLY A 126 -9.15 -1.19 16.97
CA GLY A 126 -8.96 -0.87 18.39
C GLY A 126 -9.23 0.61 18.64
N PRO A 127 -10.17 0.95 19.56
CA PRO A 127 -10.64 2.33 19.76
C PRO A 127 -9.52 3.31 20.09
N LEU A 128 -8.58 2.92 20.95
CA LEU A 128 -7.46 3.76 21.37
C LEU A 128 -6.47 4.00 20.22
N ALA A 129 -6.17 2.96 19.43
CA ALA A 129 -5.30 3.07 18.27
C ALA A 129 -5.94 3.96 17.20
N PHE A 130 -7.24 3.79 16.94
CA PHE A 130 -8.01 4.59 16.02
C PHE A 130 -8.02 6.07 16.43
N LEU A 131 -8.27 6.37 17.71
CA LEU A 131 -8.24 7.74 18.24
C LEU A 131 -6.85 8.37 18.09
N LYS A 132 -5.79 7.66 18.46
CA LYS A 132 -4.41 8.14 18.30
C LYS A 132 -4.05 8.42 16.83
N THR A 133 -4.57 7.62 15.90
CA THR A 133 -4.37 7.84 14.45
C THR A 133 -5.08 9.10 13.98
N ILE A 134 -6.35 9.31 14.37
CA ILE A 134 -7.12 10.52 14.01
C ILE A 134 -6.43 11.77 14.55
N LEU A 135 -5.98 11.73 15.80
CA LEU A 135 -5.25 12.84 16.43
C LEU A 135 -3.84 13.04 15.82
N GLY A 136 -3.38 12.12 14.98
CA GLY A 136 -2.06 12.17 14.33
C GLY A 136 -0.88 12.05 15.30
N VAL A 137 -1.11 11.48 16.50
CA VAL A 137 -0.07 11.25 17.53
C VAL A 137 0.56 9.87 17.44
N MET A 138 -0.02 8.95 16.67
CA MET A 138 0.53 7.62 16.44
C MET A 138 1.54 7.66 15.31
N SER A 139 2.81 7.36 15.59
CA SER A 139 3.85 7.27 14.53
C SER A 139 3.54 6.15 13.54
N ALA A 140 4.15 6.20 12.35
CA ALA A 140 3.99 5.15 11.35
C ALA A 140 4.45 3.79 11.90
N GLU A 141 5.61 3.73 12.55
CA GLU A 141 6.13 2.50 13.17
C GLU A 141 5.14 1.92 14.18
N SER A 142 4.57 2.78 15.05
CA SER A 142 3.60 2.35 16.08
C SER A 142 2.30 1.85 15.45
N ALA A 143 1.83 2.49 14.38
CA ALA A 143 0.64 2.09 13.64
C ALA A 143 0.85 0.73 12.97
N PHE A 144 1.98 0.54 12.28
CA PHE A 144 2.29 -0.72 11.62
C PHE A 144 2.60 -1.85 12.61
N ALA A 145 3.25 -1.55 13.75
CA ALA A 145 3.41 -2.52 14.83
C ALA A 145 2.07 -2.93 15.46
N HIS A 146 1.13 -2.00 15.58
CA HIS A 146 -0.23 -2.32 16.04
C HIS A 146 -0.97 -3.22 15.04
N LEU A 147 -0.93 -2.88 13.75
CA LEU A 147 -1.52 -3.70 12.69
C LEU A 147 -0.89 -5.10 12.65
N SER A 148 0.43 -5.21 12.81
CA SER A 148 1.16 -6.48 12.87
C SER A 148 0.61 -7.42 13.92
N ARG A 149 0.40 -6.91 15.15
CA ARG A 149 -0.18 -7.70 16.26
C ARG A 149 -1.61 -8.17 15.96
N LYS A 150 -2.40 -7.33 15.30
CA LYS A 150 -3.79 -7.65 14.94
C LYS A 150 -3.89 -8.63 13.76
N ALA A 151 -3.00 -8.52 12.81
CA ALA A 151 -3.00 -9.33 11.59
C ALA A 151 -2.26 -10.66 11.73
N GLY A 152 -1.47 -10.85 12.81
CA GLY A 152 -0.73 -12.09 13.04
C GLY A 152 0.55 -12.23 12.21
N GLY A 153 1.12 -11.14 11.73
CA GLY A 153 2.36 -11.11 10.99
C GLY A 153 3.03 -9.74 11.06
N VAL A 154 4.35 -9.68 10.82
CA VAL A 154 5.13 -8.44 10.90
C VAL A 154 4.93 -7.61 9.64
N ILE A 155 4.28 -6.46 9.79
CA ILE A 155 4.07 -5.48 8.72
C ILE A 155 4.97 -4.28 8.99
N LYS A 156 5.76 -3.87 8.00
CA LYS A 156 6.56 -2.64 8.08
C LYS A 156 6.24 -1.71 6.92
N HIS A 157 6.25 -0.41 7.19
CA HIS A 157 6.18 0.59 6.12
C HIS A 157 7.56 0.90 5.58
N VAL A 158 7.60 1.35 4.35
CA VAL A 158 8.80 1.84 3.65
C VAL A 158 8.48 3.25 3.17
N GLU A 159 9.20 4.24 3.68
CA GLU A 159 9.12 5.59 3.13
C GLU A 159 9.80 5.58 1.76
N LEU A 160 9.01 5.73 0.69
CA LEU A 160 9.50 5.79 -0.68
C LEU A 160 9.47 7.25 -1.15
N PRO A 161 10.62 7.93 -1.21
CA PRO A 161 10.67 9.37 -1.50
C PRO A 161 10.59 9.64 -3.02
N ILE A 162 9.59 9.05 -3.68
CA ILE A 162 9.33 9.18 -5.11
C ILE A 162 7.85 9.52 -5.29
N ALA A 163 7.57 10.73 -5.79
CA ALA A 163 6.22 11.25 -5.89
C ALA A 163 5.33 10.43 -6.82
N GLU A 164 5.88 9.98 -7.95
CA GLU A 164 5.18 9.16 -8.95
C GLU A 164 4.69 7.83 -8.41
N ALA A 165 5.36 7.31 -7.37
CA ALA A 165 4.95 6.08 -6.71
C ALA A 165 3.59 6.18 -6.01
N ALA A 166 3.09 7.40 -5.75
CA ALA A 166 1.77 7.63 -5.15
C ALA A 166 0.72 8.11 -6.15
N ILE A 167 1.01 8.08 -7.46
CA ILE A 167 0.08 8.53 -8.50
C ILE A 167 -0.55 7.30 -9.17
N ASP A 168 -1.69 6.89 -8.68
CA ASP A 168 -2.60 5.94 -9.31
C ASP A 168 -3.76 6.67 -10.01
N VAL A 169 -4.48 5.99 -10.90
CA VAL A 169 -5.55 6.59 -11.71
C VAL A 169 -6.90 6.04 -11.27
N ASP A 170 -7.57 6.80 -10.39
CA ASP A 170 -8.93 6.54 -9.92
C ASP A 170 -9.98 7.42 -10.62
N LYS A 171 -9.58 8.59 -11.10
CA LYS A 171 -10.47 9.64 -11.64
C LYS A 171 -9.87 10.24 -12.93
N PRO A 172 -10.71 10.90 -13.76
CA PRO A 172 -10.22 11.58 -14.98
C PRO A 172 -9.07 12.57 -14.71
N ALA A 173 -9.12 13.31 -13.60
CA ALA A 173 -8.05 14.25 -13.25
C ALA A 173 -6.71 13.56 -12.95
N ASP A 174 -6.73 12.33 -12.41
CA ASP A 174 -5.51 11.55 -12.18
C ASP A 174 -4.92 11.08 -13.51
N MET A 175 -5.77 10.72 -14.47
CA MET A 175 -5.35 10.36 -15.84
C MET A 175 -4.68 11.53 -16.55
N GLU A 176 -5.30 12.73 -16.52
CA GLU A 176 -4.72 13.95 -17.10
C GLU A 176 -3.35 14.28 -16.48
N LEU A 177 -3.19 14.11 -15.17
CA LEU A 177 -1.92 14.31 -14.49
C LEU A 177 -0.88 13.28 -14.95
N ALA A 178 -1.26 12.00 -15.02
CA ALA A 178 -0.37 10.92 -15.45
C ALA A 178 0.08 11.13 -16.91
N GLU A 179 -0.81 11.51 -17.81
CA GLU A 179 -0.50 11.82 -19.21
C GLU A 179 0.48 12.99 -19.33
N LYS A 180 0.28 14.08 -18.57
CA LYS A 180 1.22 15.22 -18.53
C LYS A 180 2.61 14.80 -18.06
N ILE A 181 2.68 13.95 -17.03
CA ILE A 181 3.96 13.45 -16.52
C ILE A 181 4.65 12.56 -17.54
N LEU A 182 3.91 11.65 -18.20
CA LEU A 182 4.46 10.77 -19.22
C LEU A 182 4.95 11.55 -20.45
N ALA A 183 4.18 12.56 -20.89
CA ALA A 183 4.59 13.43 -22.00
C ALA A 183 5.88 14.21 -21.71
N ALA A 184 6.13 14.58 -20.46
CA ALA A 184 7.36 15.27 -20.05
C ALA A 184 8.59 14.35 -19.94
N ARG A 185 8.42 13.02 -20.05
CA ARG A 185 9.51 12.03 -20.03
C ARG A 185 10.08 11.72 -21.43
N VAL A 186 9.41 12.18 -22.49
CA VAL A 186 9.82 12.02 -23.90
C VAL A 186 10.67 13.20 -24.32
#